data_c251e15723ee267c576a60795067a9ea
#
_entry.id   c251e15723ee267c576a60795067a9ea
#
_cell.length_a   1.000
_cell.length_b   1.000
_cell.length_c   1.000
_cell.angle_alpha   90.00
_cell.angle_beta   90.00
_cell.angle_gamma   90.00
#
_symmetry.space_group_name_H-M   'P 1'
#
loop_
_entity.id
_entity.type
_entity.pdbx_description
1 polymer ?
#
loop_
_entity_poly.entity_id
_entity_poly.type
_entity_poly.pdbx_seq_one_letter_code
_entity_poly.pdbx_strand_id
1 'polypeptide(L)'
;AAVDVGAAGVAVYDPVESVGEGSSAARIDERVSDLSFVVDRLEADAGGIDELRGRLDLGRIGVAGHSLGGIAAAEMCADARVDACLNIDGQQIGGPFSARRDPSPPTKPFLFLTKETRLHPALVEVFEAAGADAYRVVVPAATHGAFTDGSRYEPRLLPVDGTADHVLAIERGVVRAYFDRYLRDVTGPLLDGLPAPTDIYAEVYPLRGRPTLPAG
;
A
#
# COMPACT_ATOMS: atom_id res chain seq x y z
N ALA A 1 14.16 6.77 1.76
CA ALA A 1 14.45 5.41 1.28
C ALA A 1 13.21 4.57 1.51
N ALA A 2 12.56 4.15 0.44
CA ALA A 2 11.55 3.13 0.58
C ALA A 2 12.28 1.85 0.98
N VAL A 3 12.09 1.42 2.21
CA VAL A 3 12.42 0.05 2.58
C VAL A 3 11.28 -0.77 2.01
N ASP A 4 11.51 -1.41 0.89
CA ASP A 4 10.63 -2.44 0.39
C ASP A 4 10.75 -3.63 1.35
N VAL A 5 9.85 -3.69 2.29
CA VAL A 5 9.81 -4.77 3.28
C VAL A 5 9.33 -6.07 2.62
N GLY A 6 8.74 -6.00 1.43
CA GLY A 6 8.53 -7.14 0.55
C GLY A 6 9.85 -7.72 0.04
N ALA A 7 10.91 -6.89 -0.05
CA ALA A 7 12.22 -7.32 -0.54
C ALA A 7 13.26 -7.50 0.57
N ALA A 8 13.19 -6.74 1.66
CA ALA A 8 14.07 -6.90 2.82
C ALA A 8 13.59 -7.99 3.78
N GLY A 9 12.31 -8.12 3.94
CA GLY A 9 11.78 -9.41 4.16
C GLY A 9 11.82 -10.07 2.78
N VAL A 10 12.91 -10.66 2.40
CA VAL A 10 12.78 -11.91 1.71
C VAL A 10 11.90 -12.70 2.65
N ALA A 11 10.66 -12.28 2.69
CA ALA A 11 9.63 -13.11 3.14
C ALA A 11 9.94 -14.32 2.34
N VAL A 12 10.49 -15.26 2.98
CA VAL A 12 10.37 -16.60 2.54
C VAL A 12 8.94 -16.64 2.08
N TYR A 13 8.76 -16.43 0.81
CA TYR A 13 7.54 -16.77 0.14
C TYR A 13 7.51 -18.27 0.29
N ASP A 14 6.98 -18.68 1.41
CA ASP A 14 6.55 -20.04 1.61
C ASP A 14 5.24 -20.14 0.84
N PRO A 15 5.28 -20.66 -0.37
CA PRO A 15 4.16 -20.49 -1.29
C PRO A 15 2.96 -21.27 -0.89
N VAL A 16 2.93 -22.11 0.11
CA VAL A 16 1.76 -22.96 0.40
C VAL A 16 1.84 -23.73 1.71
N GLU A 17 2.91 -23.72 2.43
CA GLU A 17 2.90 -24.45 3.68
C GLU A 17 2.13 -23.66 4.72
N SER A 18 0.95 -24.18 4.86
CA SER A 18 0.06 -23.92 5.97
C SER A 18 -0.27 -22.42 6.14
N VAL A 19 -1.36 -22.05 5.56
CA VAL A 19 -2.35 -21.32 6.35
C VAL A 19 -2.65 -22.23 7.58
N GLY A 20 -1.64 -22.48 8.37
CA GLY A 20 -1.76 -23.03 9.70
C GLY A 20 -2.60 -22.03 10.46
N GLU A 21 -3.44 -22.50 11.34
CA GLU A 21 -4.45 -21.80 12.13
C GLU A 21 -3.93 -20.70 13.08
N GLY A 22 -2.72 -20.20 12.90
CA GLY A 22 -2.30 -18.91 13.43
C GLY A 22 -3.09 -17.86 12.67
N SER A 23 -4.03 -17.20 13.33
CA SER A 23 -4.93 -16.24 12.73
C SER A 23 -4.15 -15.25 11.84
N SER A 24 -4.71 -14.84 10.70
CA SER A 24 -4.13 -13.79 9.83
C SER A 24 -3.75 -12.55 10.64
N ALA A 25 -4.45 -12.27 11.74
CA ALA A 25 -4.15 -11.21 12.68
C ALA A 25 -2.77 -11.35 13.33
N ALA A 26 -2.40 -12.52 13.86
CA ALA A 26 -1.10 -12.72 14.49
C ALA A 26 0.06 -12.52 13.51
N ARG A 27 -0.12 -12.95 12.26
CA ARG A 27 0.89 -12.75 11.20
C ARG A 27 1.03 -11.28 10.79
N ILE A 28 -0.04 -10.52 10.91
CA ILE A 28 0.00 -9.07 10.65
C ILE A 28 0.67 -8.36 11.82
N ASP A 29 0.33 -8.70 13.05
CA ASP A 29 0.97 -8.14 14.24
C ASP A 29 2.49 -8.40 14.24
N GLU A 30 2.92 -9.58 13.83
CA GLU A 30 4.34 -9.89 13.64
C GLU A 30 4.98 -8.97 12.60
N ARG A 31 4.37 -8.82 11.42
CA ARG A 31 4.89 -7.93 10.36
C ARG A 31 4.94 -6.46 10.79
N VAL A 32 3.95 -5.99 11.51
CA VAL A 32 3.95 -4.63 12.06
C VAL A 32 5.08 -4.46 13.05
N SER A 33 5.31 -5.46 13.90
CA SER A 33 6.42 -5.46 14.85
C SER A 33 7.77 -5.46 14.14
N ASP A 34 7.92 -6.25 13.08
CA ASP A 34 9.15 -6.29 12.26
C ASP A 34 9.40 -4.95 11.56
N LEU A 35 8.35 -4.32 11.02
CA LEU A 35 8.44 -3.00 10.40
C LEU A 35 8.88 -1.94 11.41
N SER A 36 8.26 -1.92 12.59
CA SER A 36 8.65 -1.01 13.67
C SER A 36 10.09 -1.23 14.10
N PHE A 37 10.51 -2.49 14.26
CA PHE A 37 11.89 -2.84 14.57
C PHE A 37 12.87 -2.34 13.50
N VAL A 38 12.52 -2.46 12.22
CA VAL A 38 13.37 -1.94 11.13
C VAL A 38 13.54 -0.42 11.26
N VAL A 39 12.45 0.31 11.52
CA VAL A 39 12.52 1.77 11.73
C VAL A 39 13.41 2.09 12.94
N ASP A 40 13.23 1.40 14.06
CA ASP A 40 14.07 1.56 15.26
C ASP A 40 15.58 1.37 14.94
N ARG A 41 15.88 0.35 14.14
CA ARG A 41 17.27 0.07 13.74
C ARG A 41 17.84 1.13 12.80
N LEU A 42 17.02 1.66 11.88
CA LEU A 42 17.44 2.74 10.99
C LEU A 42 17.70 4.04 11.75
N GLU A 43 16.86 4.36 12.73
CA GLU A 43 17.05 5.53 13.61
C GLU A 43 18.31 5.40 14.49
N ALA A 44 18.53 4.21 15.06
CA ALA A 44 19.63 4.02 15.98
C ALA A 44 21.01 4.02 15.29
N ASP A 45 21.14 3.37 14.13
CA ASP A 45 22.45 3.14 13.50
C ASP A 45 22.37 2.86 11.99
N ALA A 46 21.45 3.50 11.28
CA ALA A 46 21.21 3.21 9.86
C ALA A 46 21.12 1.68 9.56
N GLY A 47 20.57 0.92 10.52
CA GLY A 47 20.43 -0.54 10.42
C GLY A 47 21.75 -1.31 10.49
N GLY A 48 22.85 -0.68 10.87
CA GLY A 48 24.20 -1.29 10.83
C GLY A 48 24.81 -1.34 9.42
N ILE A 49 24.22 -0.62 8.46
CA ILE A 49 24.67 -0.56 7.07
C ILE A 49 25.40 0.77 6.85
N ASP A 50 26.73 0.72 6.77
CA ASP A 50 27.56 1.92 6.65
C ASP A 50 27.21 2.79 5.44
N GLU A 51 26.80 2.18 4.32
CA GLU A 51 26.38 2.88 3.11
C GLU A 51 25.13 3.74 3.28
N LEU A 52 24.30 3.44 4.27
CA LEU A 52 23.09 4.20 4.59
C LEU A 52 23.33 5.31 5.60
N ARG A 53 24.45 5.28 6.30
CA ARG A 53 24.76 6.25 7.37
C ARG A 53 24.80 7.68 6.83
N GLY A 54 23.97 8.54 7.40
CA GLY A 54 23.86 9.94 6.97
C GLY A 54 23.18 10.16 5.60
N ARG A 55 22.58 9.11 5.02
CA ARG A 55 21.88 9.18 3.73
C ARG A 55 20.37 8.99 3.83
N LEU A 56 19.87 8.62 4.99
CA LEU A 56 18.46 8.42 5.23
C LEU A 56 17.82 9.71 5.73
N ASP A 57 16.69 10.06 5.17
CA ASP A 57 15.82 11.10 5.71
C ASP A 57 14.75 10.43 6.57
N LEU A 58 15.07 10.24 7.83
CA LEU A 58 14.20 9.57 8.80
C LEU A 58 13.06 10.49 9.31
N GLY A 59 13.03 11.74 8.87
CA GLY A 59 11.89 12.64 9.07
C GLY A 59 10.82 12.49 8.01
N ARG A 60 10.99 11.58 7.04
CA ARG A 60 10.05 11.33 5.95
C ARG A 60 10.00 9.84 5.62
N ILE A 61 9.17 9.11 6.35
CA ILE A 61 9.03 7.66 6.23
C ILE A 61 7.69 7.30 5.61
N GLY A 62 7.74 6.56 4.51
CA GLY A 62 6.57 5.93 3.91
C GLY A 62 6.61 4.42 4.04
N VAL A 63 5.45 3.80 4.23
CA VAL A 63 5.32 2.35 4.27
C VAL A 63 4.40 1.87 3.16
N ALA A 64 4.79 0.78 2.52
CA ALA A 64 4.00 0.14 1.47
C ALA A 64 4.09 -1.38 1.59
N GLY A 65 3.09 -2.07 1.09
CA GLY A 65 3.11 -3.52 1.03
C GLY A 65 2.02 -4.09 0.15
N HIS A 66 2.23 -5.30 -0.34
CA HIS A 66 1.28 -6.07 -1.12
C HIS A 66 0.61 -7.15 -0.27
N SER A 67 -0.67 -7.39 -0.51
CA SER A 67 -1.42 -8.45 0.13
C SER A 67 -1.41 -8.31 1.66
N LEU A 68 -0.96 -9.33 2.39
CA LEU A 68 -0.80 -9.29 3.84
C LEU A 68 0.17 -8.17 4.28
N GLY A 69 1.22 -7.90 3.47
CA GLY A 69 2.12 -6.76 3.68
C GLY A 69 1.42 -5.41 3.51
N GLY A 70 0.43 -5.33 2.62
CA GLY A 70 -0.40 -4.14 2.45
C GLY A 70 -1.26 -3.84 3.67
N ILE A 71 -1.79 -4.88 4.31
CA ILE A 71 -2.52 -4.74 5.58
C ILE A 71 -1.57 -4.29 6.68
N ALA A 72 -0.39 -4.89 6.79
CA ALA A 72 0.62 -4.48 7.78
C ALA A 72 1.07 -3.03 7.57
N ALA A 73 1.24 -2.59 6.31
CA ALA A 73 1.56 -1.21 5.99
C ALA A 73 0.45 -0.24 6.43
N ALA A 74 -0.82 -0.62 6.23
CA ALA A 74 -1.96 0.16 6.70
C ALA A 74 -2.02 0.27 8.23
N GLU A 75 -1.72 -0.81 8.94
CA GLU A 75 -1.63 -0.81 10.41
C GLU A 75 -0.46 0.04 10.91
N MET A 76 0.67 0.00 10.22
CA MET A 76 1.86 0.80 10.53
C MET A 76 1.61 2.30 10.37
N CYS A 77 0.54 2.71 9.70
CA CYS A 77 0.07 4.10 9.67
C CYS A 77 -0.17 4.71 11.05
N ALA A 78 -0.42 3.89 12.05
CA ALA A 78 -0.58 4.36 13.44
C ALA A 78 0.75 4.76 14.10
N ASP A 79 1.89 4.31 13.58
CA ASP A 79 3.21 4.69 14.10
C ASP A 79 3.48 6.18 13.83
N ALA A 80 3.84 6.93 14.87
CA ALA A 80 4.05 8.37 14.77
C ALA A 80 5.15 8.78 13.78
N ARG A 81 6.10 7.89 13.51
CA ARG A 81 7.23 8.12 12.61
C ARG A 81 6.89 7.98 11.14
N VAL A 82 5.77 7.33 10.82
CA VAL A 82 5.32 7.12 9.44
C VAL A 82 4.52 8.32 8.96
N ASP A 83 4.82 8.82 7.77
CA ASP A 83 4.17 10.00 7.17
C ASP A 83 3.13 9.65 6.11
N ALA A 84 3.30 8.52 5.41
CA ALA A 84 2.40 8.09 4.35
C ALA A 84 2.36 6.56 4.24
N CYS A 85 1.18 6.00 3.92
CA CYS A 85 0.95 4.57 3.89
C CYS A 85 0.28 4.14 2.59
N LEU A 86 0.73 3.01 2.06
CA LEU A 86 0.21 2.47 0.81
C LEU A 86 -0.07 0.97 0.95
N ASN A 87 -1.31 0.58 0.68
CA ASN A 87 -1.76 -0.80 0.66
C ASN A 87 -2.00 -1.23 -0.79
N ILE A 88 -1.29 -2.26 -1.24
CA ILE A 88 -1.45 -2.85 -2.57
C ILE A 88 -2.22 -4.15 -2.43
N ASP A 89 -3.47 -4.11 -2.82
CA ASP A 89 -4.42 -5.23 -2.89
C ASP A 89 -4.52 -6.10 -1.61
N GLY A 90 -4.26 -5.48 -0.44
CA GLY A 90 -4.43 -6.11 0.86
C GLY A 90 -5.85 -5.92 1.38
N GLN A 91 -6.63 -6.98 1.44
CA GLN A 91 -8.01 -6.93 1.95
C GLN A 91 -8.03 -6.82 3.47
N GLN A 92 -8.42 -5.67 3.99
CA GLN A 92 -8.56 -5.45 5.44
C GLN A 92 -9.87 -5.99 6.01
N ILE A 93 -10.92 -6.08 5.19
CA ILE A 93 -12.26 -6.54 5.60
C ILE A 93 -12.84 -7.46 4.53
N GLY A 94 -13.58 -8.47 4.96
CA GLY A 94 -14.48 -9.24 4.11
C GLY A 94 -13.85 -10.38 3.31
N GLY A 95 -12.55 -10.62 3.44
CA GLY A 95 -11.85 -11.73 2.80
C GLY A 95 -11.33 -12.76 3.81
N PRO A 96 -10.89 -13.94 3.34
CA PRO A 96 -10.33 -14.97 4.20
C PRO A 96 -9.05 -14.54 4.94
N PHE A 97 -8.44 -13.45 4.51
CA PHE A 97 -7.24 -12.85 5.10
C PHE A 97 -7.53 -11.52 5.80
N SER A 98 -8.80 -11.21 6.06
CA SER A 98 -9.17 -10.00 6.78
C SER A 98 -8.68 -10.07 8.22
N ALA A 99 -7.82 -9.14 8.60
CA ALA A 99 -7.20 -9.13 9.92
C ALA A 99 -8.06 -8.49 10.99
N ARG A 100 -8.76 -7.43 10.64
CA ARG A 100 -9.61 -6.69 11.60
C ARG A 100 -11.03 -6.57 11.08
N ARG A 101 -11.96 -6.62 12.02
CA ARG A 101 -13.38 -6.39 11.74
C ARG A 101 -13.72 -4.91 11.66
N ASP A 102 -12.90 -4.07 12.31
CA ASP A 102 -13.10 -2.62 12.42
C ASP A 102 -11.78 -1.87 12.18
N PRO A 103 -11.40 -1.61 10.92
CA PRO A 103 -10.25 -0.76 10.64
C PRO A 103 -10.52 0.67 11.08
N SER A 104 -9.52 1.30 11.67
CA SER A 104 -9.62 2.72 12.02
C SER A 104 -9.46 3.60 10.79
N PRO A 105 -10.18 4.72 10.71
CA PRO A 105 -9.97 5.70 9.64
C PRO A 105 -8.52 6.19 9.61
N PRO A 106 -7.90 6.32 8.43
CA PRO A 106 -6.56 6.82 8.33
C PRO A 106 -6.48 8.28 8.79
N THR A 107 -5.52 8.57 9.66
CA THR A 107 -5.21 9.92 10.13
C THR A 107 -4.04 10.55 9.39
N LYS A 108 -3.39 9.79 8.53
CA LYS A 108 -2.28 10.18 7.65
C LYS A 108 -2.63 9.87 6.21
N PRO A 109 -1.93 10.46 5.24
CA PRO A 109 -2.12 10.12 3.83
C PRO A 109 -2.11 8.61 3.61
N PHE A 110 -3.14 8.12 2.93
CA PHE A 110 -3.33 6.71 2.69
C PHE A 110 -3.73 6.45 1.24
N LEU A 111 -3.09 5.46 0.61
CA LEU A 111 -3.47 5.01 -0.73
C LEU A 111 -3.78 3.51 -0.71
N PHE A 112 -4.94 3.16 -1.27
CA PHE A 112 -5.32 1.79 -1.53
C PHE A 112 -5.30 1.53 -3.04
N LEU A 113 -4.29 0.82 -3.52
CA LEU A 113 -4.21 0.33 -4.89
C LEU A 113 -4.79 -1.08 -4.94
N THR A 114 -5.78 -1.33 -5.78
CA THR A 114 -6.51 -2.60 -5.79
C THR A 114 -7.03 -2.98 -7.17
N LYS A 115 -7.27 -4.26 -7.37
CA LYS A 115 -8.03 -4.79 -8.51
C LYS A 115 -9.54 -4.76 -8.30
N GLU A 116 -9.98 -4.62 -7.06
CA GLU A 116 -11.39 -4.71 -6.69
C GLU A 116 -12.14 -3.45 -7.14
N THR A 117 -13.15 -3.63 -7.97
CA THR A 117 -14.03 -2.55 -8.44
C THR A 117 -15.07 -2.14 -7.39
N ARG A 118 -15.33 -3.01 -6.42
CA ARG A 118 -16.26 -2.76 -5.31
C ARG A 118 -15.52 -2.90 -3.98
N LEU A 119 -15.63 -1.89 -3.15
CA LEU A 119 -15.18 -1.97 -1.77
C LEU A 119 -16.26 -2.61 -0.88
N HIS A 120 -15.81 -3.28 0.17
CA HIS A 120 -16.71 -3.65 1.25
C HIS A 120 -17.30 -2.38 1.90
N PRO A 121 -18.61 -2.31 2.20
CA PRO A 121 -19.24 -1.10 2.75
C PRO A 121 -18.52 -0.50 3.96
N ALA A 122 -18.04 -1.33 4.87
CA ALA A 122 -17.30 -0.85 6.03
C ALA A 122 -15.97 -0.16 5.66
N LEU A 123 -15.31 -0.54 4.54
CA LEU A 123 -14.14 0.20 4.05
C LEU A 123 -14.52 1.56 3.46
N VAL A 124 -15.67 1.66 2.82
CA VAL A 124 -16.18 2.96 2.34
C VAL A 124 -16.36 3.91 3.52
N GLU A 125 -17.01 3.46 4.59
CA GLU A 125 -17.19 4.26 5.81
C GLU A 125 -15.85 4.70 6.42
N VAL A 126 -14.85 3.82 6.43
CA VAL A 126 -13.48 4.13 6.90
C VAL A 126 -12.83 5.22 6.06
N PHE A 127 -12.93 5.14 4.73
CA PHE A 127 -12.40 6.16 3.84
C PHE A 127 -13.13 7.49 3.96
N GLU A 128 -14.46 7.46 4.09
CA GLU A 128 -15.28 8.67 4.29
C GLU A 128 -14.97 9.37 5.62
N ALA A 129 -14.57 8.60 6.63
CA ALA A 129 -14.16 9.12 7.93
C ALA A 129 -12.68 9.51 8.00
N ALA A 130 -11.91 9.36 6.91
CA ALA A 130 -10.49 9.67 6.91
C ALA A 130 -10.18 11.11 7.35
N GLY A 131 -9.21 11.26 8.24
CA GLY A 131 -8.74 12.57 8.72
C GLY A 131 -7.65 13.20 7.86
N ALA A 132 -7.16 12.48 6.85
CA ALA A 132 -6.13 12.89 5.91
C ALA A 132 -6.52 12.52 4.48
N ASP A 133 -5.68 12.90 3.50
CA ASP A 133 -5.89 12.53 2.10
C ASP A 133 -5.96 11.00 1.96
N ALA A 134 -7.06 10.49 1.44
CA ALA A 134 -7.23 9.09 1.17
C ALA A 134 -7.52 8.88 -0.32
N TYR A 135 -6.83 7.89 -0.91
CA TYR A 135 -6.95 7.56 -2.32
C TYR A 135 -7.30 6.10 -2.49
N ARG A 136 -8.17 5.85 -3.44
CA ARG A 136 -8.37 4.52 -3.98
C ARG A 136 -8.01 4.54 -5.46
N VAL A 137 -7.13 3.66 -5.87
CA VAL A 137 -6.79 3.45 -7.28
C VAL A 137 -7.15 2.02 -7.64
N VAL A 138 -7.97 1.86 -8.67
CA VAL A 138 -8.45 0.55 -9.12
C VAL A 138 -7.83 0.20 -10.46
N VAL A 139 -7.30 -1.00 -10.59
CA VAL A 139 -6.82 -1.60 -11.84
C VAL A 139 -7.67 -2.84 -12.13
N PRO A 140 -8.84 -2.69 -12.78
CA PRO A 140 -9.85 -3.75 -12.87
C PRO A 140 -9.37 -4.99 -13.61
N ALA A 141 -8.43 -4.82 -14.56
CA ALA A 141 -7.88 -5.93 -15.34
C ALA A 141 -6.80 -6.73 -14.58
N ALA A 142 -6.34 -6.24 -13.43
CA ALA A 142 -5.31 -6.93 -12.67
C ALA A 142 -5.84 -8.16 -11.93
N THR A 143 -4.97 -9.13 -11.73
CA THR A 143 -5.16 -10.19 -10.73
C THR A 143 -4.41 -9.82 -9.44
N HIS A 144 -4.67 -10.52 -8.35
CA HIS A 144 -3.95 -10.28 -7.10
C HIS A 144 -2.43 -10.39 -7.23
N GLY A 145 -1.96 -11.39 -7.96
CA GLY A 145 -0.52 -11.60 -8.21
C GLY A 145 0.09 -10.68 -9.26
N ALA A 146 -0.73 -9.96 -10.03
CA ALA A 146 -0.24 -9.07 -11.07
C ALA A 146 0.52 -7.86 -10.52
N PHE A 147 0.32 -7.52 -9.24
CA PHE A 147 1.06 -6.48 -8.53
C PHE A 147 2.41 -6.97 -7.98
N THR A 148 2.97 -8.02 -8.55
CA THR A 148 4.28 -8.56 -8.17
C THR A 148 5.10 -8.93 -9.39
N ASP A 149 6.42 -8.85 -9.30
CA ASP A 149 7.31 -9.32 -10.37
C ASP A 149 7.12 -10.82 -10.67
N GLY A 150 6.56 -11.58 -9.74
CA GLY A 150 6.18 -12.98 -9.95
C GLY A 150 5.23 -13.17 -11.13
N SER A 151 4.42 -12.18 -11.47
CA SER A 151 3.52 -12.22 -12.63
C SER A 151 4.26 -12.36 -13.96
N ARG A 152 5.54 -12.00 -14.04
CA ARG A 152 6.38 -12.18 -15.23
C ARG A 152 6.81 -13.63 -15.45
N TYR A 153 6.81 -14.43 -14.40
CA TYR A 153 7.34 -15.78 -14.41
C TYR A 153 6.24 -16.84 -14.26
N GLU A 154 5.13 -16.47 -13.65
CA GLU A 154 4.00 -17.38 -13.40
C GLU A 154 2.76 -16.92 -14.18
N PRO A 155 2.38 -17.63 -15.26
CA PRO A 155 1.25 -17.24 -16.11
C PRO A 155 -0.09 -17.13 -15.39
N ARG A 156 -0.27 -17.84 -14.26
CA ARG A 156 -1.50 -17.78 -13.46
C ARG A 156 -1.67 -16.47 -12.71
N LEU A 157 -0.60 -15.72 -12.57
CA LEU A 157 -0.59 -14.40 -11.94
C LEU A 157 -0.81 -13.27 -12.95
N LEU A 158 -0.84 -13.59 -14.24
CA LEU A 158 -1.03 -12.59 -15.30
C LEU A 158 -2.42 -11.95 -15.22
N PRO A 159 -2.52 -10.66 -15.55
CA PRO A 159 -3.80 -9.98 -15.70
C PRO A 159 -4.60 -10.58 -16.87
N VAL A 160 -5.93 -10.49 -16.77
CA VAL A 160 -6.84 -11.10 -17.76
C VAL A 160 -6.68 -10.48 -19.15
N ASP A 161 -6.50 -9.17 -19.22
CA ASP A 161 -6.54 -8.39 -20.47
C ASP A 161 -5.24 -7.62 -20.77
N GLY A 162 -4.15 -7.91 -20.05
CA GLY A 162 -2.93 -7.14 -20.22
C GLY A 162 -1.66 -7.95 -19.99
N THR A 163 -0.56 -7.30 -20.22
CA THR A 163 0.74 -7.85 -19.88
C THR A 163 1.08 -7.53 -18.43
N ALA A 164 1.83 -8.40 -17.76
CA ALA A 164 2.36 -8.14 -16.43
C ALA A 164 3.09 -6.78 -16.37
N ASP A 165 3.86 -6.46 -17.42
CA ASP A 165 4.59 -5.20 -17.52
C ASP A 165 3.69 -3.97 -17.48
N HIS A 166 2.48 -4.06 -18.04
CA HIS A 166 1.52 -2.96 -18.02
C HIS A 166 1.01 -2.68 -16.60
N VAL A 167 0.56 -3.70 -15.88
CA VAL A 167 0.09 -3.57 -14.49
C VAL A 167 1.21 -3.08 -13.58
N LEU A 168 2.41 -3.62 -13.73
CA LEU A 168 3.59 -3.18 -12.97
C LEU A 168 4.00 -1.74 -13.31
N ALA A 169 3.80 -1.30 -14.55
CA ALA A 169 4.04 0.10 -14.92
C ALA A 169 3.05 1.05 -14.24
N ILE A 170 1.76 0.66 -14.18
CA ILE A 170 0.72 1.41 -13.46
C ILE A 170 1.06 1.47 -11.98
N GLU A 171 1.33 0.33 -11.37
CA GLU A 171 1.70 0.25 -9.95
C GLU A 171 2.87 1.17 -9.61
N ARG A 172 3.99 1.05 -10.36
CA ARG A 172 5.17 1.89 -10.16
C ARG A 172 4.88 3.37 -10.32
N GLY A 173 4.04 3.72 -11.30
CA GLY A 173 3.59 5.10 -11.52
C GLY A 173 2.80 5.64 -10.33
N VAL A 174 1.86 4.86 -9.83
CA VAL A 174 1.02 5.21 -8.68
C VAL A 174 1.84 5.32 -7.41
N VAL A 175 2.65 4.30 -7.09
CA VAL A 175 3.51 4.25 -5.91
C VAL A 175 4.47 5.45 -5.89
N ARG A 176 5.12 5.71 -7.04
CA ARG A 176 6.03 6.84 -7.17
C ARG A 176 5.31 8.17 -6.98
N ALA A 177 4.21 8.41 -7.68
CA ALA A 177 3.48 9.67 -7.59
C ALA A 177 2.99 9.94 -6.16
N TYR A 178 2.55 8.89 -5.47
CA TYR A 178 2.10 8.96 -4.10
C TYR A 178 3.22 9.36 -3.14
N PHE A 179 4.34 8.66 -3.17
CA PHE A 179 5.47 8.99 -2.27
C PHE A 179 6.22 10.26 -2.69
N ASP A 180 6.28 10.60 -3.98
CA ASP A 180 6.79 11.89 -4.43
C ASP A 180 5.98 13.04 -3.80
N ARG A 181 4.65 12.90 -3.73
CA ARG A 181 3.77 13.90 -3.14
C ARG A 181 3.98 14.06 -1.63
N TYR A 182 3.96 12.96 -0.88
CA TYR A 182 3.91 13.00 0.59
C TYR A 182 5.27 12.93 1.28
N LEU A 183 6.29 12.46 0.60
CA LEU A 183 7.64 12.40 1.16
C LEU A 183 8.61 13.40 0.52
N ARG A 184 8.24 14.00 -0.63
CA ARG A 184 9.14 14.89 -1.38
C ARG A 184 8.49 16.21 -1.76
N ASP A 185 7.23 16.43 -1.42
CA ASP A 185 6.44 17.61 -1.78
C ASP A 185 6.37 17.87 -3.30
N VAL A 186 6.44 16.81 -4.11
CA VAL A 186 6.34 16.89 -5.57
C VAL A 186 4.91 16.59 -5.99
N THR A 187 4.23 17.59 -6.55
CA THR A 187 2.89 17.43 -7.12
C THR A 187 2.95 16.80 -8.51
N GLY A 188 1.91 16.10 -8.90
CA GLY A 188 1.84 15.44 -10.19
C GLY A 188 0.42 15.07 -10.62
N PRO A 189 0.19 14.96 -11.94
CA PRO A 189 -1.15 14.82 -12.50
C PRO A 189 -1.93 13.60 -12.02
N LEU A 190 -1.25 12.51 -11.70
CA LEU A 190 -1.91 11.25 -11.36
C LEU A 190 -2.77 11.35 -10.08
N LEU A 191 -2.35 12.17 -9.10
CA LEU A 191 -3.08 12.37 -7.85
C LEU A 191 -3.79 13.72 -7.78
N ASP A 192 -3.54 14.63 -8.73
CA ASP A 192 -4.10 15.98 -8.75
C ASP A 192 -5.32 16.12 -9.66
N GLY A 193 -5.95 15.00 -10.04
CA GLY A 193 -7.25 14.99 -10.73
C GLY A 193 -7.21 15.16 -12.24
N LEU A 194 -6.07 14.90 -12.89
CA LEU A 194 -6.03 14.77 -14.35
C LEU A 194 -6.61 13.41 -14.79
N PRO A 195 -7.11 13.31 -16.02
CA PRO A 195 -7.71 12.08 -16.48
C PRO A 195 -6.74 10.92 -16.29
N ALA A 196 -7.18 9.94 -15.51
CA ALA A 196 -6.47 8.69 -15.39
C ALA A 196 -6.31 8.05 -16.78
N PRO A 197 -5.24 7.32 -17.04
CA PRO A 197 -5.19 6.41 -18.18
C PRO A 197 -6.49 5.60 -18.23
N THR A 198 -6.95 5.24 -19.41
CA THR A 198 -8.27 4.61 -19.63
C THR A 198 -8.50 3.30 -18.88
N ASP A 199 -7.45 2.72 -18.33
CA ASP A 199 -7.40 1.46 -17.59
C ASP A 199 -7.23 1.63 -16.07
N ILE A 200 -7.08 2.87 -15.59
CA ILE A 200 -7.05 3.20 -14.16
C ILE A 200 -8.32 3.96 -13.79
N TYR A 201 -8.95 3.49 -12.74
CA TYR A 201 -10.01 4.23 -12.06
C TYR A 201 -9.47 4.71 -10.71
N ALA A 202 -9.52 6.02 -10.48
CA ALA A 202 -9.08 6.62 -9.23
C ALA A 202 -10.24 7.30 -8.51
N GLU A 203 -10.47 6.92 -7.27
CA GLU A 203 -11.36 7.63 -6.34
C GLU A 203 -10.49 8.39 -5.34
N VAL A 204 -10.80 9.67 -5.17
CA VAL A 204 -10.16 10.52 -4.18
C VAL A 204 -11.17 10.85 -3.10
N TYR A 205 -10.90 10.44 -1.88
CA TYR A 205 -11.72 10.79 -0.73
C TYR A 205 -11.20 12.11 -0.15
N PRO A 206 -12.04 13.17 -0.18
CA PRO A 206 -11.57 14.52 0.12
C PRO A 206 -11.30 14.69 1.60
N LEU A 207 -10.25 15.41 1.91
CA LEU A 207 -10.13 16.12 3.17
C LEU A 207 -11.30 17.09 3.32
N ARG A 208 -11.78 17.29 4.54
CA ARG A 208 -12.77 18.31 4.86
C ARG A 208 -12.32 19.65 4.28
N GLY A 209 -13.05 20.15 3.29
CA GLY A 209 -12.86 21.48 2.70
C GLY A 209 -12.16 21.53 1.34
N ARG A 210 -11.76 20.42 0.72
CA ARG A 210 -11.35 20.43 -0.69
C ARG A 210 -12.59 20.31 -1.61
N PRO A 211 -12.61 21.01 -2.76
CA PRO A 211 -13.70 20.87 -3.71
C PRO A 211 -13.75 19.43 -4.21
N THR A 212 -14.94 18.86 -4.17
CA THR A 212 -15.23 17.57 -4.80
C THR A 212 -14.89 17.65 -6.28
N LEU A 213 -14.10 16.70 -6.77
CA LEU A 213 -13.94 16.53 -8.21
C LEU A 213 -15.31 16.30 -8.85
N PRO A 214 -15.63 16.92 -9.98
CA PRO A 214 -16.89 16.67 -10.66
C PRO A 214 -16.99 15.18 -11.00
N ALA A 215 -18.14 14.59 -10.67
CA ALA A 215 -18.47 13.26 -11.12
C ALA A 215 -18.45 13.26 -12.66
N GLY A 216 -17.53 12.51 -13.25
CA GLY A 216 -17.47 12.28 -14.69
C GLY A 216 -18.51 11.27 -15.14
#